data_922862602144f35b8583d089757a05c0
#
_entry.id   922862602144f35b8583d089757a05c0
#
_cell.length_a   1.000
_cell.length_b   1.000
_cell.length_c   1.000
_cell.angle_alpha   90.00
_cell.angle_beta   90.00
_cell.angle_gamma   90.00
#
_symmetry.space_group_name_H-M   'P 1'
#
loop_
_entity.id
_entity.type
_entity.pdbx_description
1 polymer ?
#
loop_
_entity_poly.entity_id
_entity_poly.type
_entity_poly.pdbx_seq_one_letter_code
_entity_poly.pdbx_strand_id
1 'polypeptide(L)'
;MNRDEIIRLYDSAYAESYEREFLLLPLVRSDTEAELALLTELLPEGTSWLDVACGTGFFLRHFPHIERAGMDLSPDMLERAKRDNDGVPLLLRNFLDPVPEWNDRWGLTSCMWYAYGLVESIRDVFKLIENLWSWTAPSGTCFLPLADPRLITGVNLPYEATTHNTGRVVITGIMWSYVEQGGEKVHAHMLAPNVEFMVDRFKAYFNDVRLVRYPPPFPGWTGRPAIVASGKKNWPDIAAAEPAFVPRQDKA
;
A
#
# COMPACT_ATOMS: atom_id res chain seq x y z
N MET A 1 7.46 3.17 12.30
CA MET A 1 7.33 2.24 13.47
C MET A 1 8.22 1.05 13.26
N ASN A 2 8.89 0.56 14.29
CA ASN A 2 9.65 -0.70 14.18
C ASN A 2 8.70 -1.92 14.27
N ARG A 3 9.25 -3.11 13.97
CA ARG A 3 8.49 -4.36 13.94
C ARG A 3 7.74 -4.64 15.24
N ASP A 4 8.39 -4.49 16.39
CA ASP A 4 7.79 -4.83 17.68
C ASP A 4 6.69 -3.85 18.10
N GLU A 5 6.81 -2.58 17.69
CA GLU A 5 5.77 -1.56 17.87
C GLU A 5 4.52 -1.91 17.05
N ILE A 6 4.70 -2.33 15.79
CA ILE A 6 3.60 -2.76 14.92
C ILE A 6 2.90 -3.97 15.52
N ILE A 7 3.63 -5.01 15.93
CA ILE A 7 3.03 -6.21 16.52
C ILE A 7 2.26 -5.89 17.80
N ARG A 8 2.78 -5.00 18.65
CA ARG A 8 2.07 -4.59 19.86
C ARG A 8 0.84 -3.74 19.59
N LEU A 9 0.86 -2.92 18.54
CA LEU A 9 -0.30 -2.11 18.15
C LEU A 9 -1.44 -2.98 17.61
N TYR A 10 -1.09 -3.96 16.77
CA TYR A 10 -2.02 -4.88 16.13
C TYR A 10 -2.13 -6.19 16.92
N ASP A 11 -2.43 -6.06 18.23
CA ASP A 11 -2.63 -7.17 19.16
C ASP A 11 -3.99 -7.87 18.97
N SER A 12 -4.24 -8.94 19.75
CA SER A 12 -5.47 -9.73 19.68
C SER A 12 -6.73 -8.92 19.96
N ALA A 13 -6.69 -7.99 20.92
CA ALA A 13 -7.84 -7.15 21.25
C ALA A 13 -8.18 -6.21 20.08
N TYR A 14 -7.17 -5.65 19.44
CA TYR A 14 -7.35 -4.82 18.25
C TYR A 14 -7.82 -5.63 17.04
N ALA A 15 -7.29 -6.83 16.84
CA ALA A 15 -7.72 -7.73 15.76
C ALA A 15 -9.23 -8.08 15.86
N GLU A 16 -9.76 -8.28 17.07
CA GLU A 16 -11.19 -8.56 17.26
C GLU A 16 -12.10 -7.36 17.03
N SER A 17 -11.61 -6.15 17.25
CA SER A 17 -12.40 -4.92 17.10
C SER A 17 -12.17 -4.17 15.78
N TYR A 18 -11.06 -4.43 15.09
CA TYR A 18 -10.54 -3.66 13.95
C TYR A 18 -11.58 -3.37 12.88
N GLU A 19 -12.32 -4.36 12.45
CA GLU A 19 -13.30 -4.18 11.38
C GLU A 19 -14.44 -3.25 11.83
N ARG A 20 -14.98 -3.47 13.04
CA ARG A 20 -16.08 -2.67 13.58
C ARG A 20 -15.64 -1.26 13.94
N GLU A 21 -14.47 -1.11 14.55
CA GLU A 21 -14.00 0.15 15.12
C GLU A 21 -13.16 0.97 14.14
N PHE A 22 -12.79 0.40 12.99
CA PHE A 22 -12.05 1.09 11.96
C PHE A 22 -12.71 0.97 10.59
N LEU A 23 -12.68 -0.18 9.93
CA LEU A 23 -13.11 -0.33 8.53
C LEU A 23 -14.58 0.02 8.28
N LEU A 24 -15.45 -0.19 9.28
CA LEU A 24 -16.89 0.02 9.14
C LEU A 24 -17.38 1.33 9.76
N LEU A 25 -16.48 2.19 10.24
CA LEU A 25 -16.85 3.56 10.61
C LEU A 25 -17.39 4.32 9.40
N PRO A 26 -18.40 5.19 9.55
CA PRO A 26 -19.11 5.79 8.42
C PRO A 26 -18.21 6.44 7.36
N LEU A 27 -17.16 7.17 7.78
CA LEU A 27 -16.20 7.81 6.87
C LEU A 27 -15.29 6.81 6.16
N VAL A 28 -14.79 5.84 6.90
CA VAL A 28 -13.85 4.83 6.42
C VAL A 28 -14.57 3.81 5.55
N ARG A 29 -15.83 3.52 5.89
CA ARG A 29 -16.69 2.58 5.18
C ARG A 29 -16.86 2.93 3.69
N SER A 30 -17.02 4.22 3.36
CA SER A 30 -17.16 4.64 1.97
C SER A 30 -15.91 4.30 1.14
N ASP A 31 -14.73 4.44 1.73
CA ASP A 31 -13.48 4.06 1.07
C ASP A 31 -13.33 2.54 0.99
N THR A 32 -13.72 1.80 2.05
CA THR A 32 -13.75 0.33 2.04
C THR A 32 -14.67 -0.21 0.94
N GLU A 33 -15.85 0.38 0.77
CA GLU A 33 -16.80 0.02 -0.28
C GLU A 33 -16.25 0.34 -1.68
N ALA A 34 -15.56 1.48 -1.85
CA ALA A 34 -14.90 1.84 -3.11
C ALA A 34 -13.74 0.88 -3.44
N GLU A 35 -12.96 0.45 -2.44
CA GLU A 35 -11.90 -0.54 -2.60
C GLU A 35 -12.46 -1.91 -3.02
N LEU A 36 -13.54 -2.37 -2.38
CA LEU A 36 -14.21 -3.62 -2.77
C LEU A 36 -14.75 -3.55 -4.21
N ALA A 37 -15.30 -2.41 -4.63
CA ALA A 37 -15.76 -2.22 -5.99
C ALA A 37 -14.60 -2.29 -7.00
N LEU A 38 -13.49 -1.60 -6.75
CA LEU A 38 -12.28 -1.67 -7.58
C LEU A 38 -11.67 -3.06 -7.60
N LEU A 39 -11.60 -3.74 -6.47
CA LEU A 39 -11.12 -5.12 -6.40
C LEU A 39 -12.00 -6.05 -7.24
N THR A 40 -13.32 -5.85 -7.26
CA THR A 40 -14.24 -6.62 -8.11
C THR A 40 -13.90 -6.46 -9.60
N GLU A 41 -13.53 -5.25 -10.02
CA GLU A 41 -13.09 -5.00 -11.41
C GLU A 41 -11.72 -5.62 -11.72
N LEU A 42 -10.79 -5.61 -10.73
CA LEU A 42 -9.42 -6.08 -10.88
C LEU A 42 -9.26 -7.60 -10.70
N LEU A 43 -10.28 -8.28 -10.17
CA LEU A 43 -10.28 -9.70 -9.85
C LEU A 43 -11.37 -10.48 -10.64
N PRO A 44 -11.34 -10.45 -11.99
CA PRO A 44 -12.22 -11.32 -12.78
C PRO A 44 -11.93 -12.79 -12.45
N GLU A 45 -12.88 -13.66 -12.80
CA GLU A 45 -12.76 -15.10 -12.61
C GLU A 45 -11.45 -15.65 -13.22
N GLY A 46 -10.77 -16.51 -12.46
CA GLY A 46 -9.46 -17.07 -12.85
C GLY A 46 -8.26 -16.20 -12.49
N THR A 47 -8.46 -15.00 -11.92
CA THR A 47 -7.35 -14.20 -11.39
C THR A 47 -6.90 -14.74 -10.04
N SER A 48 -5.57 -14.80 -9.81
CA SER A 48 -5.00 -15.07 -8.48
C SER A 48 -4.63 -13.76 -7.78
N TRP A 49 -4.78 -13.72 -6.46
CA TRP A 49 -4.58 -12.50 -5.66
C TRP A 49 -3.71 -12.72 -4.43
N LEU A 50 -2.71 -11.84 -4.26
CA LEU A 50 -1.93 -11.70 -3.03
C LEU A 50 -2.23 -10.37 -2.37
N ASP A 51 -2.77 -10.41 -1.15
CA ASP A 51 -2.95 -9.22 -0.32
C ASP A 51 -1.84 -9.13 0.73
N VAL A 52 -1.03 -8.10 0.63
CA VAL A 52 0.14 -7.86 1.49
C VAL A 52 -0.23 -6.92 2.62
N ALA A 53 0.13 -7.26 3.85
CA ALA A 53 -0.39 -6.67 5.08
C ALA A 53 -1.92 -6.82 5.15
N CYS A 54 -2.39 -8.07 4.98
CA CYS A 54 -3.82 -8.39 4.84
C CYS A 54 -4.65 -8.21 6.12
N GLY A 55 -4.00 -7.98 7.27
CA GLY A 55 -4.65 -7.79 8.55
C GLY A 55 -5.57 -8.96 8.93
N THR A 56 -6.82 -8.66 9.24
CA THR A 56 -7.87 -9.66 9.56
C THR A 56 -8.36 -10.45 8.35
N GLY A 57 -7.80 -10.21 7.15
CA GLY A 57 -8.25 -10.85 5.92
C GLY A 57 -9.63 -10.38 5.46
N PHE A 58 -10.06 -9.18 5.91
CA PHE A 58 -11.37 -8.60 5.57
C PHE A 58 -11.61 -8.59 4.07
N PHE A 59 -10.70 -8.09 3.27
CA PHE A 59 -10.86 -8.05 1.82
C PHE A 59 -10.81 -9.45 1.21
N LEU A 60 -9.91 -10.32 1.66
CA LEU A 60 -9.75 -11.68 1.14
C LEU A 60 -11.06 -12.48 1.19
N ARG A 61 -11.80 -12.41 2.28
CA ARG A 61 -13.04 -13.19 2.44
C ARG A 61 -14.15 -12.79 1.47
N HIS A 62 -14.11 -11.57 0.89
CA HIS A 62 -15.10 -11.13 -0.09
C HIS A 62 -14.93 -11.76 -1.48
N PHE A 63 -13.78 -12.41 -1.72
CA PHE A 63 -13.47 -13.04 -3.02
C PHE A 63 -13.19 -14.55 -2.88
N PRO A 64 -14.14 -15.36 -2.34
CA PRO A 64 -13.90 -16.78 -2.07
C PRO A 64 -13.77 -17.64 -3.32
N HIS A 65 -14.13 -17.12 -4.48
CA HIS A 65 -14.19 -17.83 -5.76
C HIS A 65 -12.88 -17.78 -6.55
N ILE A 66 -11.84 -17.10 -6.06
CA ILE A 66 -10.53 -16.99 -6.72
C ILE A 66 -9.42 -17.60 -5.86
N GLU A 67 -8.31 -17.97 -6.49
CA GLU A 67 -7.07 -18.29 -5.76
C GLU A 67 -6.58 -17.03 -5.06
N ARG A 68 -6.36 -17.11 -3.75
CA ARG A 68 -5.90 -15.96 -2.97
C ARG A 68 -4.98 -16.36 -1.83
N ALA A 69 -4.09 -15.45 -1.44
CA ALA A 69 -3.22 -15.59 -0.29
C ALA A 69 -3.07 -14.26 0.44
N GLY A 70 -2.68 -14.31 1.70
CA GLY A 70 -2.38 -13.13 2.50
C GLY A 70 -1.03 -13.20 3.18
N MET A 71 -0.47 -12.04 3.49
CA MET A 71 0.73 -11.90 4.31
C MET A 71 0.48 -10.79 5.34
N ASP A 72 0.88 -11.02 6.59
CA ASP A 72 0.87 -9.97 7.61
C ASP A 72 2.02 -10.17 8.61
N LEU A 73 2.39 -9.08 9.29
CA LEU A 73 3.43 -9.06 10.31
C LEU A 73 2.90 -9.46 11.69
N SER A 74 1.60 -9.18 11.96
CA SER A 74 0.95 -9.48 13.23
C SER A 74 0.41 -10.92 13.25
N PRO A 75 0.86 -11.76 14.21
CA PRO A 75 0.32 -13.09 14.40
C PRO A 75 -1.15 -13.05 14.82
N ASP A 76 -1.56 -12.05 15.60
CA ASP A 76 -2.93 -11.92 16.09
C ASP A 76 -3.90 -11.55 14.97
N MET A 77 -3.48 -10.66 14.05
CA MET A 77 -4.25 -10.34 12.85
C MET A 77 -4.44 -11.59 11.98
N LEU A 78 -3.38 -12.38 11.76
CA LEU A 78 -3.47 -13.61 10.98
C LEU A 78 -4.31 -14.70 11.66
N GLU A 79 -4.26 -14.79 12.98
CA GLU A 79 -5.13 -15.72 13.72
C GLU A 79 -6.61 -15.33 13.53
N ARG A 80 -6.91 -14.05 13.54
CA ARG A 80 -8.25 -13.55 13.23
C ARG A 80 -8.62 -13.81 11.77
N ALA A 81 -7.70 -13.59 10.83
CA ALA A 81 -7.91 -13.82 9.40
C ALA A 81 -8.26 -15.28 9.09
N LYS A 82 -7.63 -16.24 9.73
CA LYS A 82 -7.86 -17.68 9.54
C LYS A 82 -9.31 -18.10 9.81
N ARG A 83 -9.98 -17.42 10.74
CA ARG A 83 -11.37 -17.76 11.11
C ARG A 83 -12.36 -17.53 9.97
N ASP A 84 -12.12 -16.48 9.18
CA ASP A 84 -13.03 -16.04 8.12
C ASP A 84 -12.52 -16.37 6.70
N ASN A 85 -11.31 -16.96 6.59
CA ASN A 85 -10.67 -17.30 5.33
C ASN A 85 -10.16 -18.74 5.36
N ASP A 86 -11.08 -19.70 5.55
CA ASP A 86 -10.73 -21.11 5.59
C ASP A 86 -10.01 -21.56 4.30
N GLY A 87 -8.92 -22.33 4.49
CA GLY A 87 -8.10 -22.85 3.39
C GLY A 87 -7.25 -21.81 2.65
N VAL A 88 -7.31 -20.53 3.01
CA VAL A 88 -6.47 -19.48 2.39
C VAL A 88 -5.06 -19.54 2.98
N PRO A 89 -3.99 -19.65 2.15
CA PRO A 89 -2.62 -19.54 2.62
C PRO A 89 -2.36 -18.16 3.25
N LEU A 90 -2.01 -18.14 4.53
CA LEU A 90 -1.69 -16.93 5.29
C LEU A 90 -0.26 -17.05 5.81
N LEU A 91 0.61 -16.10 5.41
CA LEU A 91 2.03 -16.12 5.74
C LEU A 91 2.36 -15.07 6.80
N LEU A 92 2.86 -15.51 7.97
CA LEU A 92 3.40 -14.62 9.00
C LEU A 92 4.79 -14.13 8.56
N ARG A 93 4.87 -12.95 7.98
CA ARG A 93 6.12 -12.38 7.46
C ARG A 93 6.05 -10.87 7.29
N ASN A 94 7.20 -10.23 7.35
CA ASN A 94 7.32 -8.82 6.96
C ASN A 94 7.29 -8.71 5.43
N PHE A 95 6.50 -7.81 4.89
CA PHE A 95 6.43 -7.56 3.44
C PHE A 95 7.73 -7.00 2.85
N LEU A 96 8.69 -6.58 3.69
CA LEU A 96 10.02 -6.20 3.27
C LEU A 96 10.92 -7.40 2.97
N ASP A 97 10.56 -8.58 3.48
CA ASP A 97 11.30 -9.81 3.24
C ASP A 97 10.89 -10.43 1.89
N PRO A 98 11.84 -10.81 1.03
CA PRO A 98 11.50 -11.45 -0.23
C PRO A 98 10.90 -12.85 0.01
N VAL A 99 9.98 -13.24 -0.88
CA VAL A 99 9.35 -14.57 -0.95
C VAL A 99 9.57 -15.08 -2.38
N PRO A 100 10.73 -15.71 -2.66
CA PRO A 100 11.09 -16.10 -4.04
C PRO A 100 10.08 -17.02 -4.72
N GLU A 101 9.40 -17.88 -3.97
CA GLU A 101 8.35 -18.78 -4.47
C GLU A 101 7.08 -18.06 -4.95
N TRP A 102 6.96 -16.76 -4.68
CA TRP A 102 5.87 -15.92 -5.15
C TRP A 102 6.22 -15.08 -6.38
N ASN A 103 7.49 -15.11 -6.82
CA ASN A 103 7.91 -14.35 -7.99
C ASN A 103 7.10 -14.72 -9.23
N ASP A 104 6.62 -13.69 -9.97
CA ASP A 104 5.86 -13.84 -11.21
C ASP A 104 4.55 -14.66 -11.09
N ARG A 105 4.00 -14.78 -9.87
CA ARG A 105 2.90 -15.71 -9.61
C ARG A 105 1.52 -15.07 -9.63
N TRP A 106 1.37 -13.86 -9.09
CA TRP A 106 0.07 -13.32 -8.73
C TRP A 106 -0.52 -12.41 -9.81
N GLY A 107 -1.76 -12.72 -10.23
CA GLY A 107 -2.49 -11.89 -11.18
C GLY A 107 -2.83 -10.51 -10.64
N LEU A 108 -3.08 -10.39 -9.33
CA LEU A 108 -3.14 -9.14 -8.59
C LEU A 108 -2.24 -9.19 -7.36
N THR A 109 -1.50 -8.13 -7.11
CA THR A 109 -0.84 -7.87 -5.81
C THR A 109 -1.36 -6.58 -5.23
N SER A 110 -1.63 -6.54 -3.93
CA SER A 110 -2.11 -5.34 -3.24
C SER A 110 -1.44 -5.14 -1.88
N CYS A 111 -1.48 -3.90 -1.39
CA CYS A 111 -1.17 -3.56 -0.01
C CYS A 111 -2.18 -2.51 0.42
N MET A 112 -3.20 -2.95 1.17
CA MET A 112 -4.37 -2.16 1.49
C MET A 112 -4.13 -1.20 2.65
N TRP A 113 -4.99 -0.20 2.79
CA TRP A 113 -5.08 0.68 3.96
C TRP A 113 -3.77 1.32 4.43
N TYR A 114 -2.91 1.71 3.50
CA TYR A 114 -1.67 2.44 3.79
C TYR A 114 -0.69 1.72 4.72
N ALA A 115 -0.77 0.40 4.82
CA ALA A 115 0.16 -0.38 5.64
C ALA A 115 1.63 -0.11 5.27
N TYR A 116 1.90 0.26 4.01
CA TYR A 116 3.21 0.71 3.57
C TYR A 116 3.72 1.96 4.31
N GLY A 117 2.85 2.74 4.94
CA GLY A 117 3.23 3.91 5.73
C GLY A 117 3.78 3.57 7.11
N LEU A 118 3.59 2.33 7.58
CA LEU A 118 4.06 1.86 8.90
C LEU A 118 5.55 1.50 8.92
N VAL A 119 6.27 1.64 7.81
CA VAL A 119 7.71 1.36 7.71
C VAL A 119 8.57 2.47 8.32
N GLU A 120 9.85 2.19 8.52
CA GLU A 120 10.78 3.12 9.17
C GLU A 120 11.34 4.18 8.21
N SER A 121 11.38 3.90 6.92
CA SER A 121 12.00 4.78 5.94
C SER A 121 11.34 4.73 4.56
N ILE A 122 11.58 5.76 3.77
CA ILE A 122 11.18 5.78 2.36
C ILE A 122 11.84 4.66 1.53
N ARG A 123 13.00 4.18 1.94
CA ARG A 123 13.68 3.04 1.30
C ARG A 123 12.90 1.74 1.49
N ASP A 124 12.24 1.58 2.63
CA ASP A 124 11.39 0.43 2.89
C ASP A 124 10.14 0.46 2.01
N VAL A 125 9.58 1.65 1.75
CA VAL A 125 8.51 1.80 0.73
C VAL A 125 9.00 1.34 -0.63
N PHE A 126 10.24 1.68 -1.03
CA PHE A 126 10.81 1.19 -2.29
C PHE A 126 10.97 -0.32 -2.31
N LYS A 127 11.42 -0.90 -1.19
CA LYS A 127 11.58 -2.34 -1.05
C LYS A 127 10.23 -3.08 -1.15
N LEU A 128 9.19 -2.53 -0.55
CA LEU A 128 7.85 -3.06 -0.72
C LEU A 128 7.39 -3.01 -2.19
N ILE A 129 7.58 -1.88 -2.89
CA ILE A 129 7.21 -1.75 -4.31
C ILE A 129 7.98 -2.76 -5.16
N GLU A 130 9.28 -2.96 -4.88
CA GLU A 130 10.11 -3.98 -5.55
C GLU A 130 9.57 -5.40 -5.31
N ASN A 131 9.19 -5.72 -4.07
CA ASN A 131 8.61 -7.02 -3.74
C ASN A 131 7.24 -7.21 -4.41
N LEU A 132 6.34 -6.19 -4.36
CA LEU A 132 5.07 -6.25 -5.07
C LEU A 132 5.26 -6.47 -6.58
N TRP A 133 6.18 -5.71 -7.21
CA TRP A 133 6.55 -5.94 -8.60
C TRP A 133 7.06 -7.37 -8.83
N SER A 134 7.97 -7.85 -7.98
CA SER A 134 8.54 -9.20 -8.11
C SER A 134 7.46 -10.28 -8.07
N TRP A 135 6.49 -10.16 -7.16
CA TRP A 135 5.41 -11.13 -6.95
C TRP A 135 4.28 -11.02 -7.99
N THR A 136 4.11 -9.85 -8.62
CA THR A 136 3.13 -9.66 -9.70
C THR A 136 3.54 -10.49 -10.92
N ALA A 137 2.61 -11.24 -11.51
CA ALA A 137 2.81 -11.97 -12.75
C ALA A 137 3.10 -11.01 -13.94
N PRO A 138 3.75 -11.44 -15.02
CA PRO A 138 4.03 -10.58 -16.18
C PRO A 138 2.79 -9.88 -16.75
N SER A 139 1.64 -10.56 -16.77
CA SER A 139 0.34 -10.00 -17.19
C SER A 139 -0.49 -9.46 -16.03
N GLY A 140 0.05 -9.48 -14.81
CA GLY A 140 -0.65 -9.10 -13.59
C GLY A 140 -0.72 -7.59 -13.38
N THR A 141 -1.43 -7.23 -12.31
CA THR A 141 -1.66 -5.85 -11.88
C THR A 141 -1.21 -5.68 -10.43
N CYS A 142 -0.67 -4.53 -10.10
CA CYS A 142 -0.42 -4.10 -8.72
C CYS A 142 -1.40 -3.00 -8.36
N PHE A 143 -2.06 -3.12 -7.20
CA PHE A 143 -3.03 -2.17 -6.67
C PHE A 143 -2.57 -1.63 -5.32
N LEU A 144 -2.45 -0.31 -5.22
CA LEU A 144 -1.98 0.34 -3.99
C LEU A 144 -2.79 1.60 -3.68
N PRO A 145 -3.70 1.57 -2.69
CA PRO A 145 -4.30 2.77 -2.12
C PRO A 145 -3.25 3.72 -1.54
N LEU A 146 -3.39 5.04 -1.76
CA LEU A 146 -2.40 6.01 -1.32
C LEU A 146 -2.93 6.94 -0.23
N ALA A 147 -2.09 7.18 0.79
CA ALA A 147 -2.24 8.29 1.72
C ALA A 147 -1.72 9.56 1.05
N ASP A 148 -2.62 10.44 0.58
CA ASP A 148 -2.22 11.70 -0.04
C ASP A 148 -1.85 12.73 1.06
N PRO A 149 -0.59 13.19 1.14
CA PRO A 149 -0.17 14.20 2.12
C PRO A 149 -1.03 15.46 2.12
N ARG A 150 -1.55 15.85 0.95
CA ARG A 150 -2.41 17.03 0.80
C ARG A 150 -3.78 16.85 1.47
N LEU A 151 -4.33 15.62 1.43
CA LEU A 151 -5.58 15.31 2.13
C LEU A 151 -5.40 15.21 3.65
N ILE A 152 -4.23 14.73 4.10
CA ILE A 152 -3.90 14.62 5.52
C ILE A 152 -3.67 16.00 6.13
N THR A 153 -2.92 16.88 5.45
CA THR A 153 -2.52 18.18 6.00
C THR A 153 -3.50 19.32 5.67
N GLY A 154 -4.33 19.14 4.63
CA GLY A 154 -5.13 20.23 4.07
C GLY A 154 -4.30 21.32 3.36
N VAL A 155 -3.01 21.06 3.12
CA VAL A 155 -2.07 22.00 2.50
C VAL A 155 -1.62 21.48 1.15
N ASN A 156 -1.56 22.36 0.16
CA ASN A 156 -0.97 22.03 -1.13
C ASN A 156 0.55 21.88 -0.98
N LEU A 157 1.02 20.63 -1.03
CA LEU A 157 2.44 20.27 -0.98
C LEU A 157 2.91 19.98 -2.40
N PRO A 158 3.67 20.86 -3.04
CA PRO A 158 4.19 20.62 -4.39
C PRO A 158 5.21 19.48 -4.35
N TYR A 159 5.18 18.61 -5.36
CA TYR A 159 6.21 17.57 -5.51
C TYR A 159 7.57 18.20 -5.79
N GLU A 160 7.62 19.18 -6.68
CA GLU A 160 8.83 19.93 -6.99
C GLU A 160 8.64 21.41 -6.64
N ALA A 161 9.62 21.97 -5.95
CA ALA A 161 9.69 23.41 -5.68
C ALA A 161 11.00 23.98 -6.24
N THR A 162 10.89 25.09 -6.94
CA THR A 162 12.07 25.83 -7.40
C THR A 162 12.59 26.67 -6.24
N THR A 163 13.83 26.44 -5.83
CA THR A 163 14.52 27.32 -4.90
C THR A 163 15.39 28.32 -5.66
N HIS A 164 15.41 29.55 -5.15
CA HIS A 164 16.15 30.67 -5.74
C HIS A 164 17.60 30.27 -6.06
N ASN A 165 17.94 30.16 -7.33
CA ASN A 165 19.28 30.08 -7.93
C ASN A 165 20.22 28.95 -7.49
N THR A 166 19.83 28.04 -6.60
CA THR A 166 20.76 27.05 -6.01
C THR A 166 20.38 25.59 -6.24
N GLY A 167 19.17 25.31 -6.75
CA GLY A 167 18.77 23.94 -6.98
C GLY A 167 17.27 23.69 -7.01
N ARG A 168 16.92 22.40 -7.07
CA ARG A 168 15.56 21.89 -7.04
C ARG A 168 15.30 21.21 -5.70
N VAL A 169 14.21 21.56 -5.03
CA VAL A 169 13.72 20.87 -3.85
C VAL A 169 12.63 19.90 -4.28
N VAL A 170 12.69 18.67 -3.82
CA VAL A 170 11.69 17.67 -4.06
C VAL A 170 11.12 17.22 -2.71
N ILE A 171 9.80 17.34 -2.53
CA ILE A 171 9.10 16.90 -1.33
C ILE A 171 8.60 15.48 -1.56
N THR A 172 9.34 14.50 -1.04
CA THR A 172 9.04 13.07 -1.24
C THR A 172 7.87 12.57 -0.43
N GLY A 173 7.49 13.28 0.62
CA GLY A 173 6.39 12.92 1.50
C GLY A 173 6.47 13.62 2.83
N ILE A 174 5.56 13.23 3.71
CA ILE A 174 5.52 13.70 5.10
C ILE A 174 5.57 12.52 6.06
N MET A 175 5.94 12.80 7.31
CA MET A 175 5.73 11.92 8.45
C MET A 175 4.57 12.46 9.27
N TRP A 176 3.67 11.58 9.69
CA TRP A 176 2.48 11.95 10.45
C TRP A 176 2.11 10.87 11.47
N SER A 177 1.23 11.19 12.38
CA SER A 177 0.70 10.23 13.35
C SER A 177 -0.82 10.30 13.36
N TYR A 178 -1.46 9.14 13.42
CA TYR A 178 -2.90 9.02 13.56
C TYR A 178 -3.24 8.58 14.98
N VAL A 179 -4.12 9.32 15.63
CA VAL A 179 -4.63 8.99 16.94
C VAL A 179 -6.09 8.57 16.77
N GLU A 180 -6.40 7.34 17.14
CA GLU A 180 -7.77 6.84 17.05
C GLU A 180 -8.71 7.58 17.99
N GLN A 181 -9.99 7.58 17.67
CA GLN A 181 -11.01 8.20 18.52
C GLN A 181 -11.02 7.48 19.88
N GLY A 182 -10.83 8.26 20.95
CA GLY A 182 -10.63 7.71 22.30
C GLY A 182 -9.20 7.88 22.82
N GLY A 183 -8.22 8.09 21.93
CA GLY A 183 -6.83 8.43 22.31
C GLY A 183 -5.98 7.27 22.81
N GLU A 184 -6.51 6.05 22.84
CA GLU A 184 -5.80 4.89 23.39
C GLU A 184 -4.80 4.28 22.40
N LYS A 185 -5.09 4.35 21.09
CA LYS A 185 -4.23 3.81 20.05
C LYS A 185 -3.65 4.91 19.18
N VAL A 186 -2.34 4.85 18.99
CA VAL A 186 -1.56 5.82 18.21
C VAL A 186 -0.73 5.09 17.17
N HIS A 187 -1.03 5.35 15.91
CA HIS A 187 -0.20 4.95 14.77
C HIS A 187 0.85 6.04 14.55
N ALA A 188 1.97 5.91 15.23
CA ALA A 188 3.00 6.95 15.28
C ALA A 188 3.95 6.89 14.08
N HIS A 189 4.41 8.07 13.63
CA HIS A 189 5.49 8.20 12.65
C HIS A 189 5.24 7.48 11.32
N MET A 190 3.98 7.44 10.88
CA MET A 190 3.62 6.89 9.58
C MET A 190 4.17 7.77 8.46
N LEU A 191 4.57 7.15 7.36
CA LEU A 191 4.97 7.84 6.14
C LEU A 191 3.77 8.01 5.20
N ALA A 192 3.61 9.20 4.65
CA ALA A 192 2.76 9.45 3.51
C ALA A 192 3.62 10.04 2.38
N PRO A 193 4.13 9.20 1.48
CA PRO A 193 4.87 9.66 0.31
C PRO A 193 3.99 10.52 -0.59
N ASN A 194 4.58 11.52 -1.24
CA ASN A 194 3.89 12.34 -2.23
C ASN A 194 3.35 11.46 -3.36
N VAL A 195 2.12 11.76 -3.82
CA VAL A 195 1.42 10.93 -4.83
C VAL A 195 2.20 10.88 -6.14
N GLU A 196 2.71 12.02 -6.61
CA GLU A 196 3.51 12.11 -7.83
C GLU A 196 4.80 11.31 -7.72
N PHE A 197 5.45 11.36 -6.56
CA PHE A 197 6.63 10.55 -6.25
C PHE A 197 6.33 9.05 -6.30
N MET A 198 5.20 8.62 -5.73
CA MET A 198 4.76 7.22 -5.80
C MET A 198 4.49 6.78 -7.24
N VAL A 199 3.78 7.60 -8.02
CA VAL A 199 3.53 7.32 -9.45
C VAL A 199 4.83 7.18 -10.21
N ASP A 200 5.79 8.08 -10.03
CA ASP A 200 7.09 8.01 -10.71
C ASP A 200 7.87 6.76 -10.28
N ARG A 201 7.77 6.38 -9.01
CA ARG A 201 8.40 5.15 -8.54
C ARG A 201 7.78 3.91 -9.18
N PHE A 202 6.45 3.84 -9.29
CA PHE A 202 5.77 2.73 -9.97
C PHE A 202 6.10 2.66 -11.46
N LYS A 203 6.26 3.79 -12.15
CA LYS A 203 6.69 3.86 -13.56
C LYS A 203 8.08 3.24 -13.80
N ALA A 204 8.93 3.14 -12.79
CA ALA A 204 10.20 2.42 -12.92
C ALA A 204 9.99 0.91 -13.11
N TYR A 205 8.89 0.36 -12.58
CA TYR A 205 8.60 -1.08 -12.53
C TYR A 205 7.51 -1.53 -13.50
N PHE A 206 6.61 -0.63 -13.90
CA PHE A 206 5.45 -0.92 -14.74
C PHE A 206 5.36 0.05 -15.92
N ASN A 207 4.85 -0.44 -17.05
CA ASN A 207 4.68 0.37 -18.26
C ASN A 207 3.42 1.24 -18.21
N ASP A 208 2.34 0.71 -17.63
CA ASP A 208 1.08 1.41 -17.44
C ASP A 208 0.84 1.66 -15.95
N VAL A 209 0.81 2.93 -15.57
CA VAL A 209 0.57 3.36 -14.19
C VAL A 209 -0.53 4.40 -14.18
N ARG A 210 -1.70 4.00 -13.70
CA ARG A 210 -2.87 4.86 -13.60
C ARG A 210 -3.12 5.28 -12.16
N LEU A 211 -3.40 6.55 -11.96
CA LEU A 211 -3.89 7.08 -10.70
C LEU A 211 -5.42 7.14 -10.78
N VAL A 212 -6.09 6.30 -10.00
CA VAL A 212 -7.54 6.32 -9.84
C VAL A 212 -7.90 7.06 -8.55
N ARG A 213 -9.10 7.63 -8.48
CA ARG A 213 -9.60 8.26 -7.25
C ARG A 213 -10.93 7.63 -6.87
N TYR A 214 -11.08 7.38 -5.58
CA TYR A 214 -12.36 6.94 -5.04
C TYR A 214 -13.42 8.04 -5.16
N PRO A 215 -14.69 7.70 -5.17
CA PRO A 215 -15.75 8.69 -5.00
C PRO A 215 -15.50 9.50 -3.70
N PRO A 216 -15.69 10.81 -3.73
CA PRO A 216 -15.53 11.61 -2.52
C PRO A 216 -16.59 11.19 -1.49
N PRO A 217 -16.21 11.04 -0.20
CA PRO A 217 -17.15 10.61 0.84
C PRO A 217 -18.28 11.63 1.08
N PHE A 218 -18.01 12.91 0.76
CA PHE A 218 -18.98 14.01 0.88
C PHE A 218 -18.84 15.00 -0.27
N PRO A 219 -19.91 15.75 -0.60
CA PRO A 219 -19.84 16.84 -1.56
C PRO A 219 -18.76 17.87 -1.18
N GLY A 220 -17.90 18.22 -2.14
CA GLY A 220 -16.81 19.16 -1.94
C GLY A 220 -15.51 18.55 -1.38
N TRP A 221 -15.51 17.26 -1.07
CA TRP A 221 -14.30 16.54 -0.67
C TRP A 221 -13.64 15.91 -1.90
N THR A 222 -12.35 15.60 -1.76
CA THR A 222 -11.59 14.87 -2.78
C THR A 222 -11.47 13.42 -2.36
N GLY A 223 -11.79 12.50 -3.27
CA GLY A 223 -11.63 11.07 -3.05
C GLY A 223 -10.15 10.68 -2.93
N ARG A 224 -9.89 9.66 -2.15
CA ARG A 224 -8.53 9.11 -1.96
C ARG A 224 -7.96 8.58 -3.27
N PRO A 225 -6.68 8.79 -3.53
CA PRO A 225 -6.02 8.23 -4.70
C PRO A 225 -5.57 6.78 -4.46
N ALA A 226 -5.54 6.01 -5.55
CA ALA A 226 -4.91 4.70 -5.59
C ALA A 226 -4.15 4.51 -6.90
N ILE A 227 -3.07 3.75 -6.86
CA ILE A 227 -2.32 3.33 -8.04
C ILE A 227 -2.87 1.97 -8.51
N VAL A 228 -3.12 1.88 -9.82
CA VAL A 228 -3.32 0.63 -10.56
C VAL A 228 -2.21 0.57 -11.59
N ALA A 229 -1.30 -0.40 -11.45
CA ALA A 229 -0.12 -0.51 -12.30
C ALA A 229 -0.07 -1.88 -12.97
N SER A 230 0.15 -1.89 -14.29
CA SER A 230 0.23 -3.11 -15.12
C SER A 230 1.35 -3.02 -16.16
N GLY A 231 1.55 -4.11 -16.91
CA GLY A 231 2.65 -4.16 -17.85
C GLY A 231 4.00 -4.20 -17.14
N LYS A 232 4.20 -5.24 -16.32
CA LYS A 232 5.45 -5.50 -15.58
C LYS A 232 6.67 -5.38 -16.47
N LYS A 233 7.65 -4.56 -16.07
CA LYS A 233 8.93 -4.41 -16.77
C LYS A 233 9.90 -5.52 -16.39
N ASN A 234 10.82 -5.84 -17.31
CA ASN A 234 11.92 -6.74 -17.03
C ASN A 234 12.96 -6.08 -16.13
N TRP A 235 13.69 -6.87 -15.34
CA TRP A 235 14.71 -6.38 -14.42
C TRP A 235 15.78 -5.45 -15.04
N PRO A 236 16.30 -5.71 -16.25
CA PRO A 236 17.27 -4.81 -16.88
C PRO A 236 16.76 -3.38 -17.10
N ASP A 237 15.47 -3.24 -17.40
CA ASP A 237 14.83 -1.92 -17.60
C ASP A 237 14.77 -1.13 -16.31
N ILE A 238 14.60 -1.82 -15.18
CA ILE A 238 14.54 -1.23 -13.84
C ILE A 238 15.91 -0.79 -13.36
N ALA A 239 16.93 -1.60 -13.60
CA ALA A 239 18.32 -1.30 -13.22
C ALA A 239 18.88 -0.09 -13.99
N ALA A 240 18.40 0.13 -15.23
CA ALA A 240 18.77 1.29 -16.03
C ALA A 240 18.02 2.59 -15.61
N ALA A 241 16.85 2.45 -14.98
CA ALA A 241 16.09 3.54 -14.42
C ALA A 241 16.59 3.85 -13.00
N GLU A 242 17.81 4.38 -12.86
CA GLU A 242 18.21 5.00 -11.60
C GLU A 242 17.11 5.97 -11.17
N PRO A 243 16.64 5.89 -9.92
CA PRO A 243 15.66 6.85 -9.45
C PRO A 243 16.26 8.25 -9.66
N ALA A 244 15.51 9.14 -10.27
CA ALA A 244 15.89 10.56 -10.51
C ALA A 244 16.27 11.28 -9.19
N PHE A 245 16.34 10.56 -8.11
CA PHE A 245 16.55 10.98 -6.73
C PHE A 245 17.98 10.76 -6.19
N VAL A 246 18.79 9.97 -6.86
CA VAL A 246 20.23 9.95 -6.56
C VAL A 246 20.81 11.14 -7.31
N PRO A 247 21.37 12.15 -6.62
CA PRO A 247 22.13 13.19 -7.28
C PRO A 247 23.16 12.46 -8.16
N ARG A 248 23.09 12.67 -9.48
CA ARG A 248 24.20 12.24 -10.34
C ARG A 248 25.44 12.85 -9.73
N GLN A 249 26.33 12.03 -9.21
CA GLN A 249 27.67 12.49 -8.94
C GLN A 249 28.25 12.83 -10.31
N ASP A 250 28.18 14.09 -10.67
CA ASP A 250 28.93 14.59 -11.81
C ASP A 250 30.39 14.22 -11.52
N LYS A 251 30.89 13.26 -12.30
CA LYS A 251 32.30 12.91 -12.26
C LYS A 251 33.06 14.17 -12.68
N ALA A 252 33.71 14.79 -11.69
CA ALA A 252 34.70 15.83 -11.92
C ALA A 252 35.85 15.32 -12.79
#